data_a77876a2a6e46cb78625112f7fefaf9a
#
_entry.id   a77876a2a6e46cb78625112f7fefaf9a
#
_cell.length_a   1.000
_cell.length_b   1.000
_cell.length_c   1.000
_cell.angle_alpha   90.00
_cell.angle_beta   90.00
_cell.angle_gamma   90.00
#
_symmetry.space_group_name_H-M   'P 1'
#
loop_
_entity.id
_entity.type
_entity.pdbx_description
1 polymer ?
#
loop_
_entity_poly.entity_id
_entity_poly.type
_entity_poly.pdbx_seq_one_letter_code
_entity_poly.pdbx_strand_id
1 'polypeptide(L)'
;IVAILPDTAPAVYLEHLRRRNVSYLFAGPDGGDLPLAMRELGEVFGVKCLSLQGGGIIDGAFLQFGLIDELSLVVYPGIDGWALSPSVFEYMGADTMPARGQSLELLSAETLNDGVVWLRYKFHK
;
A
#
# COMPACT_ATOMS: atom_id res chain seq x y z
N ILE A 1 5.75 -12.55 -10.33
CA ILE A 1 6.35 -11.45 -9.52
C ILE A 1 6.66 -10.29 -10.46
N VAL A 2 6.31 -9.07 -10.06
CA VAL A 2 6.67 -7.83 -10.75
C VAL A 2 7.43 -6.96 -9.76
N ALA A 3 8.61 -6.48 -10.15
CA ALA A 3 9.41 -5.54 -9.37
C ALA A 3 9.10 -4.11 -9.83
N ILE A 4 8.87 -3.19 -8.91
CA ILE A 4 8.73 -1.75 -9.19
C ILE A 4 10.10 -1.12 -8.96
N LEU A 5 10.62 -0.41 -9.96
CA LEU A 5 12.00 0.04 -10.00
C LEU A 5 12.08 1.54 -10.34
N PRO A 6 13.17 2.21 -9.91
CA PRO A 6 13.49 3.53 -10.44
C PRO A 6 13.97 3.45 -11.90
N ASP A 7 13.76 4.51 -12.67
CA ASP A 7 14.26 4.64 -14.04
C ASP A 7 15.79 4.50 -14.12
N THR A 8 16.47 4.77 -13.01
CA THR A 8 17.93 4.69 -12.87
C THR A 8 18.45 3.30 -12.53
N ALA A 9 17.58 2.26 -12.51
CA ALA A 9 17.98 0.90 -12.17
C ALA A 9 19.11 0.39 -13.09
N PRO A 10 20.22 -0.13 -12.54
CA PRO A 10 21.38 -0.55 -13.33
C PRO A 10 21.04 -1.71 -14.29
N ALA A 11 21.59 -1.69 -15.50
CA ALA A 11 21.37 -2.73 -16.52
C ALA A 11 21.72 -4.14 -16.00
N VAL A 12 22.76 -4.27 -15.16
CA VAL A 12 23.14 -5.54 -14.55
C VAL A 12 22.05 -6.10 -13.63
N TYR A 13 21.30 -5.23 -12.93
CA TYR A 13 20.18 -5.64 -12.10
C TYR A 13 18.97 -6.07 -12.93
N LEU A 14 18.67 -5.35 -14.01
CA LEU A 14 17.62 -5.72 -14.93
C LEU A 14 17.90 -7.09 -15.58
N GLU A 15 19.15 -7.35 -15.96
CA GLU A 15 19.56 -8.65 -16.49
C GLU A 15 19.42 -9.77 -15.42
N HIS A 16 19.76 -9.47 -14.15
CA HIS A 16 19.54 -10.42 -13.06
C HIS A 16 18.07 -10.78 -12.90
N LEU A 17 17.15 -9.80 -12.94
CA LEU A 17 15.71 -10.03 -12.85
C LEU A 17 15.21 -10.88 -14.03
N ARG A 18 15.65 -10.60 -15.25
CA ARG A 18 15.31 -11.39 -16.45
C ARG A 18 15.73 -12.86 -16.30
N ARG A 19 16.96 -13.12 -15.84
CA ARG A 19 17.45 -14.49 -15.57
C ARG A 19 16.65 -15.23 -14.52
N ARG A 20 16.00 -14.50 -13.61
CA ARG A 20 15.13 -15.05 -12.56
C ARG A 20 13.67 -15.13 -12.97
N ASN A 21 13.33 -14.80 -14.21
CA ASN A 21 11.94 -14.68 -14.71
C ASN A 21 11.08 -13.76 -13.83
N VAL A 22 11.67 -12.67 -13.35
CA VAL A 22 10.97 -11.61 -12.62
C VAL A 22 10.69 -10.48 -13.59
N SER A 23 9.41 -10.18 -13.80
CA SER A 23 8.99 -9.00 -14.56
C SER A 23 9.28 -7.73 -13.76
N TYR A 24 9.40 -6.60 -14.43
CA TYR A 24 9.57 -5.30 -13.77
C TYR A 24 8.86 -4.19 -14.54
N LEU A 25 8.59 -3.11 -13.84
CA LEU A 25 8.13 -1.85 -14.38
C LEU A 25 8.93 -0.69 -13.74
N PHE A 26 8.91 0.46 -14.36
CA PHE A 26 9.54 1.66 -13.85
C PHE A 26 8.50 2.62 -13.27
N ALA A 27 8.83 3.25 -12.16
CA ALA A 27 7.94 4.18 -11.45
C ALA A 27 8.67 5.48 -11.10
N GLY A 28 9.18 6.14 -12.14
CA GLY A 28 9.87 7.42 -12.04
C GLY A 28 11.32 7.32 -11.55
N PRO A 29 11.98 8.46 -11.36
CA PRO A 29 13.43 8.53 -11.11
C PRO A 29 13.91 7.79 -9.86
N ASP A 30 13.07 7.72 -8.82
CA ASP A 30 13.34 7.08 -7.54
C ASP A 30 12.54 5.79 -7.30
N GLY A 31 11.64 5.44 -8.21
CA GLY A 31 10.73 4.30 -8.07
C GLY A 31 9.50 4.58 -7.20
N GLY A 32 9.29 5.84 -6.80
CA GLY A 32 8.23 6.26 -5.87
C GLY A 32 6.96 6.80 -6.53
N ASP A 33 6.87 6.85 -7.86
CA ASP A 33 5.65 7.24 -8.57
C ASP A 33 4.60 6.11 -8.51
N LEU A 34 3.95 5.99 -7.35
CA LEU A 34 2.93 4.95 -7.12
C LEU A 34 1.72 5.06 -8.08
N PRO A 35 1.20 6.26 -8.43
CA PRO A 35 0.16 6.38 -9.45
C PRO A 35 0.58 5.80 -10.80
N LEU A 36 1.80 6.04 -11.25
CA LEU A 36 2.35 5.45 -12.46
C LEU A 36 2.45 3.93 -12.33
N ALA A 37 3.01 3.44 -11.22
CA ALA A 37 3.13 2.00 -10.97
C ALA A 37 1.78 1.27 -11.00
N MET A 38 0.74 1.85 -10.38
CA MET A 38 -0.61 1.25 -10.38
C MET A 38 -1.23 1.24 -11.76
N ARG A 39 -1.04 2.29 -12.55
CA ARG A 39 -1.50 2.33 -13.94
C ARG A 39 -0.81 1.23 -14.77
N GLU A 40 0.50 1.13 -14.70
CA GLU A 40 1.27 0.12 -15.45
C GLU A 40 0.88 -1.32 -15.05
N LEU A 41 0.66 -1.57 -13.74
CA LEU A 41 0.15 -2.86 -13.27
C LEU A 41 -1.21 -3.19 -13.88
N GLY A 42 -2.10 -2.22 -14.00
CA GLY A 42 -3.41 -2.40 -14.62
C GLY A 42 -3.35 -2.62 -16.13
N GLU A 43 -2.64 -1.75 -16.85
CA GLU A 43 -2.63 -1.71 -18.32
C GLU A 43 -1.74 -2.79 -18.93
N VAL A 44 -0.54 -2.99 -18.38
CA VAL A 44 0.46 -3.91 -18.95
C VAL A 44 0.31 -5.32 -18.38
N PHE A 45 0.09 -5.44 -17.06
CA PHE A 45 0.01 -6.74 -16.39
C PHE A 45 -1.42 -7.23 -16.14
N GLY A 46 -2.43 -6.43 -16.46
CA GLY A 46 -3.84 -6.80 -16.35
C GLY A 46 -4.33 -6.94 -14.91
N VAL A 47 -3.63 -6.38 -13.93
CA VAL A 47 -4.04 -6.42 -12.52
C VAL A 47 -5.32 -5.62 -12.33
N LYS A 48 -6.36 -6.26 -11.79
CA LYS A 48 -7.67 -5.63 -11.54
C LYS A 48 -7.90 -5.27 -10.09
N CYS A 49 -7.25 -5.98 -9.18
CA CYS A 49 -7.35 -5.77 -7.76
C CYS A 49 -5.98 -6.04 -7.14
N LEU A 50 -5.55 -5.14 -6.26
CA LEU A 50 -4.32 -5.26 -5.50
C LEU A 50 -4.65 -5.34 -4.02
N SER A 51 -4.13 -6.35 -3.34
CA SER A 51 -4.16 -6.41 -1.88
C SER A 51 -2.87 -5.81 -1.33
N LEU A 52 -2.99 -4.63 -0.74
CA LEU A 52 -1.87 -3.97 -0.06
C LEU A 52 -1.73 -4.55 1.34
N GLN A 53 -0.59 -5.19 1.62
CA GLN A 53 -0.36 -5.95 2.87
C GLN A 53 0.50 -5.19 3.90
N GLY A 54 0.78 -3.94 3.65
CA GLY A 54 1.50 -3.05 4.57
C GLY A 54 3.00 -3.37 4.72
N GLY A 55 3.70 -2.94 5.72
CA GLY A 55 3.40 -2.10 6.91
C GLY A 55 3.09 -0.63 6.67
N GLY A 56 2.93 0.04 7.79
CA GLY A 56 2.40 1.39 7.85
C GLY A 56 3.02 2.41 6.89
N ILE A 57 4.32 2.33 6.64
CA ILE A 57 5.02 3.26 5.72
C ILE A 57 4.52 3.11 4.28
N ILE A 58 4.39 1.88 3.78
CA ILE A 58 3.87 1.68 2.42
C ILE A 58 2.38 2.02 2.36
N ASP A 59 1.61 1.67 3.38
CA ASP A 59 0.19 2.03 3.48
C ASP A 59 0.01 3.55 3.51
N GLY A 60 0.86 4.28 4.25
CA GLY A 60 0.87 5.74 4.29
C GLY A 60 1.23 6.39 2.95
N ALA A 61 2.15 5.79 2.19
CA ALA A 61 2.47 6.26 0.84
C ALA A 61 1.28 6.09 -0.12
N PHE A 62 0.59 4.95 -0.09
CA PHE A 62 -0.63 4.75 -0.88
C PHE A 62 -1.77 5.68 -0.47
N LEU A 63 -1.92 5.91 0.84
CA LEU A 63 -2.91 6.85 1.39
C LEU A 63 -2.70 8.27 0.86
N GLN A 64 -1.47 8.76 0.86
CA GLN A 64 -1.12 10.11 0.38
C GLN A 64 -1.59 10.34 -1.06
N PHE A 65 -1.42 9.35 -1.93
CA PHE A 65 -1.82 9.44 -3.34
C PHE A 65 -3.30 9.09 -3.59
N GLY A 66 -4.08 8.81 -2.54
CA GLY A 66 -5.48 8.42 -2.68
C GLY A 66 -5.68 7.12 -3.45
N LEU A 67 -4.76 6.18 -3.36
CA LEU A 67 -4.75 4.92 -4.12
C LEU A 67 -5.49 3.77 -3.42
N ILE A 68 -5.98 4.00 -2.20
CA ILE A 68 -6.69 2.99 -1.42
C ILE A 68 -8.20 3.12 -1.66
N ASP A 69 -8.88 2.05 -2.01
CA ASP A 69 -10.33 2.01 -2.21
C ASP A 69 -11.06 1.43 -1.01
N GLU A 70 -10.50 0.39 -0.39
CA GLU A 70 -11.08 -0.25 0.81
C GLU A 70 -9.99 -0.53 1.86
N LEU A 71 -10.36 -0.42 3.13
CA LEU A 71 -9.57 -0.86 4.28
C LEU A 71 -10.25 -2.07 4.91
N SER A 72 -9.48 -3.14 5.10
CA SER A 72 -9.86 -4.31 5.87
C SER A 72 -8.95 -4.38 7.10
N LEU A 73 -9.49 -4.11 8.28
CA LEU A 73 -8.73 -3.97 9.52
C LEU A 73 -9.21 -5.01 10.54
N VAL A 74 -8.30 -5.83 11.02
CA VAL A 74 -8.54 -6.76 12.11
C VAL A 74 -7.94 -6.19 13.39
N VAL A 75 -8.78 -6.02 14.40
CA VAL A 75 -8.37 -5.55 15.73
C VAL A 75 -8.37 -6.74 16.69
N TYR A 76 -7.18 -7.12 17.12
CA TYR A 76 -6.99 -8.19 18.10
C TYR A 76 -7.04 -7.59 19.52
N PRO A 77 -7.70 -8.24 20.50
CA PRO A 77 -7.85 -7.72 21.87
C PRO A 77 -6.57 -7.93 22.71
N GLY A 78 -5.42 -7.55 22.17
CA GLY A 78 -4.14 -7.57 22.85
C GLY A 78 -3.69 -6.17 23.24
N ILE A 79 -2.92 -6.07 24.30
CA ILE A 79 -2.32 -4.81 24.77
C ILE A 79 -0.80 -4.94 24.63
N ASP A 80 -0.22 -4.18 23.70
CA ASP A 80 1.22 -4.12 23.52
C ASP A 80 1.86 -3.19 24.57
N GLY A 81 1.29 -2.00 24.77
CA GLY A 81 1.79 -1.01 25.74
C GLY A 81 3.14 -0.37 25.36
N TRP A 82 3.70 -0.71 24.22
CA TRP A 82 4.98 -0.17 23.77
C TRP A 82 4.81 1.22 23.12
N ALA A 83 5.66 2.17 23.52
CA ALA A 83 5.71 3.47 22.89
C ALA A 83 6.30 3.35 21.46
N LEU A 84 5.83 4.16 20.52
CA LEU A 84 6.28 4.16 19.12
C LEU A 84 5.96 2.86 18.35
N SER A 85 4.94 2.12 18.78
CA SER A 85 4.40 1.01 17.98
C SER A 85 3.95 1.52 16.60
N PRO A 86 4.22 0.76 15.51
CA PRO A 86 3.77 1.13 14.17
C PRO A 86 2.26 1.34 14.10
N SER A 87 1.82 2.34 13.35
CA SER A 87 0.41 2.57 13.05
C SER A 87 0.00 1.92 11.72
N VAL A 88 -1.31 1.88 11.45
CA VAL A 88 -1.83 1.34 10.19
C VAL A 88 -1.32 2.16 9.00
N PHE A 89 -1.23 3.47 9.16
CA PHE A 89 -0.71 4.38 8.15
C PHE A 89 0.37 5.28 8.76
N GLU A 90 1.58 5.23 8.19
CA GLU A 90 2.73 6.04 8.60
C GLU A 90 3.25 6.81 7.39
N TYR A 91 3.04 8.12 7.38
CA TYR A 91 3.55 8.97 6.32
C TYR A 91 4.89 9.60 6.73
N MET A 92 5.90 9.37 5.91
CA MET A 92 7.29 9.82 6.17
C MET A 92 7.66 11.10 5.40
N GLY A 93 6.73 11.71 4.68
CA GLY A 93 6.98 12.92 3.90
C GLY A 93 6.80 14.22 4.70
N ALA A 94 6.91 15.35 4.01
CA ALA A 94 6.83 16.69 4.61
C ALA A 94 5.39 17.23 4.73
N ASP A 95 4.40 16.63 4.08
CA ASP A 95 3.01 17.07 4.19
C ASP A 95 2.47 16.77 5.59
N THR A 96 1.83 17.76 6.21
CA THR A 96 1.22 17.60 7.53
C THR A 96 -0.19 17.00 7.49
N MET A 97 -0.79 16.84 6.32
CA MET A 97 -2.14 16.32 6.11
C MET A 97 -2.21 15.38 4.90
N PRO A 98 -1.50 14.23 4.93
CA PRO A 98 -1.41 13.33 3.77
C PRO A 98 -2.76 12.77 3.31
N ALA A 99 -3.75 12.66 4.19
CA ALA A 99 -5.11 12.19 3.89
C ALA A 99 -6.12 13.31 3.65
N ARG A 100 -5.66 14.54 3.35
CA ARG A 100 -6.58 15.66 3.12
C ARG A 100 -7.61 15.36 2.02
N GLY A 101 -8.88 15.58 2.32
CA GLY A 101 -10.00 15.34 1.40
C GLY A 101 -10.49 13.90 1.38
N GLN A 102 -9.83 12.98 2.07
CA GLN A 102 -10.27 11.59 2.18
C GLN A 102 -11.10 11.36 3.43
N SER A 103 -12.07 10.46 3.34
CA SER A 103 -12.90 10.04 4.47
C SER A 103 -13.24 8.55 4.37
N LEU A 104 -13.69 7.95 5.46
CA LEU A 104 -14.04 6.54 5.54
C LEU A 104 -15.54 6.36 5.77
N GLU A 105 -16.15 5.47 5.01
CA GLU A 105 -17.50 4.95 5.22
C GLU A 105 -17.41 3.53 5.77
N LEU A 106 -18.06 3.27 6.90
CA LEU A 106 -18.10 1.92 7.47
C LEU A 106 -18.98 1.00 6.60
N LEU A 107 -18.39 -0.07 6.08
CA LEU A 107 -19.12 -1.11 5.33
C LEU A 107 -19.61 -2.23 6.25
N SER A 108 -18.75 -2.73 7.14
CA SER A 108 -19.11 -3.75 8.12
C SER A 108 -18.25 -3.69 9.37
N ALA A 109 -18.83 -4.16 10.48
CA ALA A 109 -18.12 -4.40 11.73
C ALA A 109 -18.60 -5.76 12.26
N GLU A 110 -17.69 -6.71 12.35
CA GLU A 110 -18.00 -8.08 12.75
C GLU A 110 -17.16 -8.49 13.95
N THR A 111 -17.79 -9.04 14.97
CA THR A 111 -17.08 -9.67 16.08
C THR A 111 -16.84 -11.14 15.72
N LEU A 112 -15.57 -11.50 15.66
CA LEU A 112 -15.11 -12.87 15.44
C LEU A 112 -14.88 -13.58 16.79
N ASN A 113 -14.38 -14.82 16.74
CA ASN A 113 -14.04 -15.57 17.94
C ASN A 113 -12.99 -14.83 18.78
N ASP A 114 -12.97 -15.08 20.07
CA ASP A 114 -11.99 -14.57 21.03
C ASP A 114 -11.93 -13.03 21.16
N GLY A 115 -13.02 -12.34 20.82
CA GLY A 115 -13.12 -10.88 20.95
C GLY A 115 -12.39 -10.09 19.85
N VAL A 116 -11.96 -10.76 18.80
CA VAL A 116 -11.40 -10.11 17.61
C VAL A 116 -12.49 -9.34 16.87
N VAL A 117 -12.22 -8.12 16.42
CA VAL A 117 -13.15 -7.32 15.62
C VAL A 117 -12.58 -7.13 14.22
N TRP A 118 -13.39 -7.40 13.23
CA TRP A 118 -13.08 -7.14 11.83
C TRP A 118 -13.90 -5.97 11.31
N LEU A 119 -13.19 -4.92 10.87
CA LEU A 119 -13.76 -3.68 10.34
C LEU A 119 -13.45 -3.57 8.86
N ARG A 120 -14.45 -3.18 8.07
CA ARG A 120 -14.27 -2.85 6.66
C ARG A 120 -14.77 -1.45 6.39
N TYR A 121 -13.96 -0.68 5.68
CA TYR A 121 -14.28 0.69 5.30
C TYR A 121 -14.04 0.91 3.81
N LYS A 122 -14.86 1.77 3.22
CA LYS A 122 -14.65 2.32 1.89
C LYS A 122 -14.01 3.70 2.03
N PHE A 123 -13.03 3.99 1.17
CA PHE A 123 -12.48 5.33 1.05
C PHE A 123 -13.31 6.19 0.10
N HIS A 124 -13.57 7.42 0.49
CA HIS A 124 -14.04 8.52 -0.35
C HIS A 124 -12.88 9.51 -0.52
N LYS A 125 -12.66 9.92 -1.77
CA LYS A 125 -11.51 10.75 -2.21
C LYS A 125 -12.02 12.08 -2.73
#